data_759823475f410d24834df50a6f4c713b
#
_entry.id   759823475f410d24834df50a6f4c713b
#
_cell.length_a   1.000
_cell.length_b   1.000
_cell.length_c   1.000
_cell.angle_alpha   90.00
_cell.angle_beta   90.00
_cell.angle_gamma   90.00
#
_symmetry.space_group_name_H-M   'P 1'
#
loop_
_entity.id
_entity.type
_entity.pdbx_description
1 polymer ?
#
loop_
_entity_poly.entity_id
_entity_poly.type
_entity_poly.pdbx_seq_one_letter_code
_entity_poly.pdbx_strand_id
1 'polypeptide(L)'
;MKKYKILFFVISLSIFVACGTDDNNTEEEPTTENFIFEDGFETQNDLLDELFPSNGNRWSTIQQTDPSNAINEISITNAEFTEGQNALRFLTYQSDSQLSKIDIEKNGLNIKSGDEVTITADFYITGTESLENLLLIDLECCSCWDPSVGDNYGSENQCPGVRLMMSGDNDYLSVERGKISGTTLQQTNFVFPRNQWVSVQWEMTMSDTENGLNRLLINGTEVLNESAMNMPNAQVFSDVFTNQGIDFTLQEPTFYERVQIGATANPTAGNIELFVDNFSIKVE
;
A
#
# COMPACT_ATOMS: atom_id res chain seq x y z
N MET A 1 -52.52 -32.52 -75.92
CA MET A 1 -52.48 -31.11 -75.58
C MET A 1 -51.38 -30.85 -74.58
N LYS A 2 -50.22 -30.36 -75.05
CA LYS A 2 -49.00 -30.07 -74.21
C LYS A 2 -49.05 -28.60 -73.87
N LYS A 3 -49.06 -28.26 -72.55
CA LYS A 3 -48.96 -26.91 -72.05
C LYS A 3 -47.46 -26.58 -71.80
N TYR A 4 -46.97 -25.62 -72.51
CA TYR A 4 -45.64 -25.07 -72.28
C TYR A 4 -45.73 -24.01 -71.19
N LYS A 5 -44.87 -24.16 -70.10
CA LYS A 5 -44.65 -23.13 -69.10
C LYS A 5 -43.42 -22.32 -69.51
N ILE A 6 -43.65 -21.06 -69.72
CA ILE A 6 -42.63 -20.06 -69.99
C ILE A 6 -42.05 -19.66 -68.64
N LEU A 7 -40.73 -19.89 -68.47
CA LEU A 7 -39.96 -19.49 -67.26
C LEU A 7 -39.35 -18.12 -67.56
N PHE A 8 -39.79 -17.10 -66.82
CA PHE A 8 -39.16 -15.80 -66.83
C PHE A 8 -37.94 -15.81 -65.95
N PHE A 9 -36.76 -15.57 -66.51
CA PHE A 9 -35.51 -15.41 -65.80
C PHE A 9 -35.30 -13.91 -65.50
N VAL A 10 -35.49 -13.49 -64.25
CA VAL A 10 -35.18 -12.13 -63.82
C VAL A 10 -33.69 -12.09 -63.42
N ILE A 11 -32.88 -11.42 -64.20
CA ILE A 11 -31.47 -11.15 -63.87
C ILE A 11 -31.45 -9.97 -62.89
N SER A 12 -31.18 -10.24 -61.63
CA SER A 12 -30.93 -9.22 -60.61
C SER A 12 -29.47 -8.76 -60.70
N LEU A 13 -29.26 -7.52 -61.12
CA LEU A 13 -27.94 -6.87 -61.16
C LEU A 13 -27.63 -6.36 -59.76
N SER A 14 -26.79 -7.10 -58.98
CA SER A 14 -26.33 -6.68 -57.69
C SER A 14 -25.15 -5.72 -57.84
N ILE A 15 -25.41 -4.46 -57.54
CA ILE A 15 -24.37 -3.42 -57.42
C ILE A 15 -23.71 -3.63 -56.08
N PHE A 16 -22.45 -4.09 -56.06
CA PHE A 16 -21.61 -4.10 -54.87
C PHE A 16 -21.13 -2.67 -54.65
N VAL A 17 -21.71 -1.98 -53.66
CA VAL A 17 -21.11 -0.80 -53.05
C VAL A 17 -20.08 -1.30 -52.08
N ALA A 18 -18.80 -1.19 -52.39
CA ALA A 18 -17.69 -1.37 -51.44
C ALA A 18 -17.71 -0.19 -50.49
N CYS A 19 -18.31 -0.37 -49.30
CA CYS A 19 -18.06 0.51 -48.16
C CYS A 19 -16.68 0.13 -47.63
N GLY A 20 -15.69 1.00 -47.83
CA GLY A 20 -14.43 0.93 -47.09
C GLY A 20 -14.71 1.26 -45.63
N THR A 21 -14.64 0.28 -44.77
CA THR A 21 -14.56 0.50 -43.35
C THR A 21 -13.10 0.84 -43.05
N ASP A 22 -12.83 2.13 -42.89
CA ASP A 22 -11.64 2.57 -42.13
C ASP A 22 -11.91 2.17 -40.67
N ASP A 23 -11.52 0.94 -40.35
CA ASP A 23 -11.36 0.51 -38.95
C ASP A 23 -10.12 1.19 -38.35
N ASN A 24 -10.24 2.49 -38.08
CA ASN A 24 -9.44 3.12 -37.06
C ASN A 24 -9.97 2.67 -35.71
N ASN A 25 -9.74 1.41 -35.35
CA ASN A 25 -9.69 0.99 -33.97
C ASN A 25 -8.41 1.58 -33.39
N THR A 26 -8.47 2.84 -33.00
CA THR A 26 -7.60 3.34 -31.95
C THR A 26 -8.09 2.57 -30.71
N GLU A 27 -7.37 1.51 -30.34
CA GLU A 27 -7.43 1.03 -28.97
C GLU A 27 -7.07 2.23 -28.11
N GLU A 28 -8.06 2.85 -27.47
CA GLU A 28 -7.81 3.76 -26.37
C GLU A 28 -7.03 2.93 -25.34
N GLU A 29 -5.74 3.21 -25.20
CA GLU A 29 -5.00 2.70 -24.06
C GLU A 29 -5.80 3.08 -22.81
N PRO A 30 -6.04 2.13 -21.90
CA PRO A 30 -6.77 2.42 -20.68
C PRO A 30 -6.05 3.57 -19.98
N THR A 31 -6.69 4.73 -19.94
CA THR A 31 -6.21 5.85 -19.15
C THR A 31 -6.14 5.36 -17.71
N THR A 32 -4.94 5.22 -17.16
CA THR A 32 -4.76 5.00 -15.73
C THR A 32 -5.42 6.19 -15.05
N GLU A 33 -6.50 5.95 -14.31
CA GLU A 33 -7.12 7.00 -13.51
C GLU A 33 -6.11 7.35 -12.41
N ASN A 34 -5.58 8.57 -12.45
CA ASN A 34 -4.70 9.05 -11.41
C ASN A 34 -5.46 9.08 -10.09
N PHE A 35 -4.96 8.36 -9.10
CA PHE A 35 -5.49 8.41 -7.74
C PHE A 35 -4.62 9.33 -6.90
N ILE A 36 -5.25 10.28 -6.21
CA ILE A 36 -4.59 11.18 -5.27
C ILE A 36 -5.41 11.21 -3.99
N PHE A 37 -4.76 10.98 -2.87
CA PHE A 37 -5.33 11.15 -1.54
C PHE A 37 -4.34 11.92 -0.66
N GLU A 38 -4.82 12.98 -0.02
CA GLU A 38 -4.03 13.86 0.83
C GLU A 38 -4.79 14.13 2.13
N ASP A 39 -4.08 14.16 3.25
CA ASP A 39 -4.65 14.50 4.55
C ASP A 39 -3.59 15.14 5.45
N GLY A 40 -3.82 16.41 5.84
CA GLY A 40 -3.03 17.14 6.82
C GLY A 40 -3.59 17.03 8.24
N PHE A 41 -4.49 16.07 8.50
CA PHE A 41 -5.11 15.79 9.80
C PHE A 41 -5.86 16.96 10.44
N GLU A 42 -6.18 17.97 9.66
CA GLU A 42 -6.96 19.11 10.14
C GLU A 42 -8.41 18.70 10.43
N THR A 43 -8.86 18.96 11.64
CA THR A 43 -10.20 18.64 12.13
C THR A 43 -10.80 19.83 12.88
N GLN A 44 -12.12 19.84 13.02
CA GLN A 44 -12.79 20.81 13.86
C GLN A 44 -12.81 20.30 15.31
N ASN A 45 -12.33 21.13 16.22
CA ASN A 45 -12.32 20.82 17.67
C ASN A 45 -11.52 19.54 18.05
N ASP A 46 -10.46 19.23 17.33
CA ASP A 46 -9.56 18.09 17.59
C ASP A 46 -10.29 16.74 17.66
N LEU A 47 -11.34 16.57 16.85
CA LEU A 47 -12.16 15.36 16.84
C LEU A 47 -11.58 14.30 15.90
N LEU A 48 -11.09 13.22 16.47
CA LEU A 48 -10.56 12.06 15.73
C LEU A 48 -11.59 11.44 14.77
N ASP A 49 -12.87 11.40 15.16
CA ASP A 49 -13.95 10.81 14.35
C ASP A 49 -14.12 11.50 12.98
N GLU A 50 -13.70 12.75 12.85
CA GLU A 50 -13.76 13.49 11.58
C GLU A 50 -12.81 12.92 10.52
N LEU A 51 -11.80 12.11 10.91
CA LEU A 51 -10.94 11.39 9.98
C LEU A 51 -11.65 10.20 9.31
N PHE A 52 -12.77 9.72 9.89
CA PHE A 52 -13.44 8.49 9.47
C PHE A 52 -14.91 8.73 9.04
N PRO A 53 -15.15 9.62 8.06
CA PRO A 53 -16.50 9.92 7.62
C PRO A 53 -17.13 8.71 6.91
N SER A 54 -18.42 8.52 7.09
CA SER A 54 -19.15 7.38 6.51
C SER A 54 -19.15 7.31 4.98
N ASN A 55 -18.81 8.41 4.30
CA ASN A 55 -18.68 8.46 2.85
C ASN A 55 -17.32 7.94 2.33
N GLY A 56 -16.38 7.60 3.24
CA GLY A 56 -15.06 7.07 2.87
C GLY A 56 -14.09 8.06 2.21
N ASN A 57 -14.41 9.36 2.20
CA ASN A 57 -13.55 10.37 1.54
C ASN A 57 -12.22 10.63 2.26
N ARG A 58 -12.12 10.29 3.53
CA ARG A 58 -10.88 10.35 4.32
C ARG A 58 -10.43 8.92 4.65
N TRP A 59 -9.98 8.68 5.86
CA TRP A 59 -9.51 7.36 6.30
C TRP A 59 -10.65 6.37 6.47
N SER A 60 -10.33 5.10 6.38
CA SER A 60 -11.32 4.01 6.38
C SER A 60 -11.53 3.42 7.77
N THR A 61 -10.44 3.20 8.51
CA THR A 61 -10.50 2.56 9.82
C THR A 61 -9.24 2.81 10.65
N ILE A 62 -9.36 2.52 11.95
CA ILE A 62 -8.22 2.39 12.87
C ILE A 62 -7.98 0.89 13.07
N GLN A 63 -6.73 0.46 12.99
CA GLN A 63 -6.32 -0.86 13.44
C GLN A 63 -5.58 -0.74 14.77
N GLN A 64 -5.99 -1.54 15.74
CA GLN A 64 -5.41 -1.51 17.07
C GLN A 64 -5.23 -2.92 17.63
N THR A 65 -4.03 -3.17 18.15
CA THR A 65 -3.72 -4.36 18.94
C THR A 65 -2.98 -3.92 20.17
N ASP A 66 -3.59 -4.09 21.31
CA ASP A 66 -3.04 -3.62 22.59
C ASP A 66 -2.17 -4.68 23.25
N PRO A 67 -1.09 -4.27 23.96
CA PRO A 67 -0.40 -5.16 24.87
C PRO A 67 -1.29 -5.51 26.07
N SER A 68 -0.95 -6.56 26.79
CA SER A 68 -1.78 -7.09 27.91
C SER A 68 -1.98 -6.12 29.08
N ASN A 69 -1.12 -5.11 29.21
CA ASN A 69 -1.04 -4.22 30.37
C ASN A 69 -1.28 -2.74 30.06
N ALA A 70 -1.56 -2.39 28.80
CA ALA A 70 -1.82 -1.01 28.38
C ALA A 70 -2.76 -0.97 27.18
N ILE A 71 -3.28 0.20 26.88
CA ILE A 71 -4.12 0.47 25.70
C ILE A 71 -3.39 1.49 24.86
N ASN A 72 -3.12 1.16 23.60
CA ASN A 72 -2.52 2.07 22.65
C ASN A 72 -3.46 3.25 22.36
N GLU A 73 -2.90 4.41 22.07
CA GLU A 73 -3.67 5.63 21.93
C GLU A 73 -3.47 6.25 20.53
N ILE A 74 -4.54 6.82 20.01
CA ILE A 74 -4.54 7.67 18.82
C ILE A 74 -5.36 8.92 19.09
N SER A 75 -4.86 10.07 18.67
CA SER A 75 -5.56 11.33 18.87
C SER A 75 -5.11 12.39 17.86
N ILE A 76 -5.98 13.36 17.59
CA ILE A 76 -5.56 14.62 16.99
C ILE A 76 -4.89 15.46 18.07
N THR A 77 -3.82 16.18 17.72
CA THR A 77 -3.07 17.02 18.64
C THR A 77 -2.64 18.32 17.97
N ASN A 78 -2.57 19.37 18.76
CA ASN A 78 -2.02 20.66 18.40
C ASN A 78 -0.68 20.97 19.12
N ALA A 79 -0.10 19.97 19.76
CA ALA A 79 1.18 20.12 20.45
C ALA A 79 2.38 20.09 19.51
N GLU A 80 2.32 19.24 18.49
CA GLU A 80 3.36 19.06 17.48
C GLU A 80 2.68 18.94 16.11
N PHE A 81 3.01 19.83 15.16
CA PHE A 81 2.54 19.83 13.77
C PHE A 81 3.53 20.55 12.86
N THR A 82 3.50 20.32 11.57
CA THR A 82 4.36 20.97 10.57
C THR A 82 3.62 22.03 9.78
N GLU A 83 2.36 21.76 9.47
CA GLU A 83 1.50 22.69 8.74
C GLU A 83 0.13 22.76 9.42
N GLY A 84 -0.64 23.82 9.17
CA GLY A 84 -1.96 23.97 9.76
C GLY A 84 -1.96 24.23 11.27
N GLN A 85 -2.70 23.41 12.02
CA GLN A 85 -2.85 23.53 13.48
C GLN A 85 -2.82 22.17 14.20
N ASN A 86 -2.91 21.07 13.48
CA ASN A 86 -3.06 19.74 14.02
C ASN A 86 -2.14 18.72 13.33
N ALA A 87 -1.87 17.66 14.03
CA ALA A 87 -1.27 16.44 13.51
C ALA A 87 -1.92 15.22 14.14
N LEU A 88 -1.69 14.05 13.61
CA LEU A 88 -2.14 12.79 14.17
C LEU A 88 -1.06 12.23 15.09
N ARG A 89 -1.43 11.93 16.34
CA ARG A 89 -0.56 11.35 17.36
C ARG A 89 -0.90 9.89 17.60
N PHE A 90 0.11 9.05 17.60
CA PHE A 90 0.06 7.65 18.01
C PHE A 90 0.95 7.43 19.23
N LEU A 91 0.46 6.65 20.20
CA LEU A 91 1.25 6.17 21.32
C LEU A 91 1.06 4.67 21.43
N THR A 92 2.15 3.93 21.21
CA THR A 92 2.18 2.48 21.41
C THR A 92 2.98 2.14 22.65
N TYR A 93 2.47 1.20 23.42
CA TYR A 93 3.13 0.72 24.61
C TYR A 93 3.94 -0.53 24.31
N GLN A 94 5.07 -0.67 25.00
CA GLN A 94 5.94 -1.83 24.90
C GLN A 94 5.16 -3.13 25.20
N SER A 95 5.49 -4.17 24.44
CA SER A 95 4.99 -5.51 24.67
C SER A 95 6.09 -6.54 24.51
N ASP A 96 6.23 -7.44 25.47
CA ASP A 96 7.24 -8.50 25.47
C ASP A 96 6.76 -9.78 24.78
N SER A 97 5.48 -9.93 24.51
CA SER A 97 4.91 -11.21 24.13
C SER A 97 3.88 -11.20 23.02
N GLN A 98 3.39 -10.05 22.64
CA GLN A 98 2.37 -9.90 21.59
C GLN A 98 2.56 -8.61 20.82
N LEU A 99 2.01 -8.57 19.62
CA LEU A 99 2.00 -7.38 18.80
C LEU A 99 1.33 -6.23 19.57
N SER A 100 1.98 -5.06 19.55
CA SER A 100 1.40 -3.81 20.03
C SER A 100 1.44 -2.83 18.86
N LYS A 101 0.30 -2.42 18.35
CA LYS A 101 0.23 -1.50 17.22
C LYS A 101 -0.98 -0.59 17.29
N ILE A 102 -0.85 0.57 16.70
CA ILE A 102 -1.97 1.44 16.34
C ILE A 102 -1.64 2.20 15.06
N ASP A 103 -2.52 2.11 14.10
CA ASP A 103 -2.39 2.75 12.79
C ASP A 103 -3.76 3.11 12.21
N ILE A 104 -3.74 3.91 11.17
CA ILE A 104 -4.93 4.21 10.36
C ILE A 104 -4.75 3.68 8.95
N GLU A 105 -5.87 3.35 8.33
CA GLU A 105 -5.92 2.68 7.04
C GLU A 105 -6.78 3.45 6.06
N LYS A 106 -6.27 3.63 4.83
CA LYS A 106 -7.03 4.11 3.69
C LYS A 106 -7.20 2.98 2.69
N ASN A 107 -8.46 2.56 2.49
CA ASN A 107 -8.87 1.55 1.52
C ASN A 107 -9.25 2.18 0.18
N GLY A 108 -9.42 1.33 -0.82
CA GLY A 108 -9.92 1.72 -2.14
C GLY A 108 -8.82 2.08 -3.13
N LEU A 109 -7.58 1.72 -2.84
CA LEU A 109 -6.49 1.78 -3.80
C LEU A 109 -6.60 0.61 -4.79
N ASN A 110 -5.95 0.74 -5.95
CA ASN A 110 -5.86 -0.32 -6.95
C ASN A 110 -4.49 -0.22 -7.64
N ILE A 111 -3.44 -0.35 -6.84
CA ILE A 111 -2.05 -0.21 -7.27
C ILE A 111 -1.58 -1.51 -7.89
N LYS A 112 -1.11 -1.47 -9.13
CA LYS A 112 -0.72 -2.63 -9.94
C LYS A 112 0.74 -2.56 -10.37
N SER A 113 1.22 -3.67 -10.89
CA SER A 113 2.52 -3.72 -11.58
C SER A 113 2.50 -2.77 -12.79
N GLY A 114 3.50 -1.90 -12.84
CA GLY A 114 3.63 -0.83 -13.84
C GLY A 114 3.22 0.55 -13.36
N ASP A 115 2.51 0.68 -12.26
CA ASP A 115 2.12 1.97 -11.71
C ASP A 115 3.31 2.68 -11.07
N GLU A 116 3.30 4.01 -11.14
CA GLU A 116 4.19 4.89 -10.40
C GLU A 116 3.45 5.35 -9.12
N VAL A 117 4.07 5.14 -7.96
CA VAL A 117 3.48 5.49 -6.67
C VAL A 117 4.40 6.43 -5.92
N THR A 118 3.87 7.54 -5.43
CA THR A 118 4.57 8.45 -4.53
C THR A 118 3.80 8.57 -3.22
N ILE A 119 4.44 8.26 -2.11
CA ILE A 119 3.92 8.49 -0.77
C ILE A 119 4.79 9.54 -0.08
N THR A 120 4.15 10.55 0.51
CA THR A 120 4.82 11.53 1.36
C THR A 120 4.16 11.59 2.73
N ALA A 121 4.95 11.79 3.76
CA ALA A 121 4.45 12.10 5.10
C ALA A 121 5.55 12.76 5.92
N ASP A 122 5.15 13.61 6.84
CA ASP A 122 6.03 14.15 7.86
C ASP A 122 5.87 13.34 9.14
N PHE A 123 7.00 12.92 9.72
CA PHE A 123 7.04 12.13 10.95
C PHE A 123 7.83 12.87 12.03
N TYR A 124 7.31 12.84 13.26
CA TYR A 124 8.05 13.24 14.44
C TYR A 124 8.00 12.06 15.42
N ILE A 125 9.16 11.48 15.73
CA ILE A 125 9.26 10.34 16.62
C ILE A 125 10.04 10.75 17.87
N THR A 126 9.42 10.61 19.03
CA THR A 126 10.03 11.00 20.31
C THR A 126 11.02 9.94 20.82
N GLY A 127 11.80 10.34 21.82
CA GLY A 127 12.69 9.43 22.54
C GLY A 127 14.01 9.14 21.85
N THR A 128 14.76 8.21 22.39
CA THR A 128 16.10 7.83 21.93
C THR A 128 16.32 6.32 21.93
N GLU A 129 15.33 5.55 22.39
CA GLU A 129 15.41 4.09 22.37
C GLU A 129 15.34 3.56 20.93
N SER A 130 15.98 2.42 20.69
CA SER A 130 15.95 1.78 19.38
C SER A 130 14.51 1.49 18.93
N LEU A 131 14.25 1.71 17.64
CA LEU A 131 12.97 1.50 16.98
C LEU A 131 12.96 0.26 16.08
N GLU A 132 13.80 -0.70 16.37
CA GLU A 132 13.84 -1.94 15.62
C GLU A 132 12.42 -2.52 15.42
N ASN A 133 12.11 -2.82 14.17
CA ASN A 133 10.80 -3.34 13.72
C ASN A 133 9.61 -2.37 13.79
N LEU A 134 9.82 -1.07 13.95
CA LEU A 134 8.73 -0.10 13.81
C LEU A 134 8.36 0.08 12.33
N LEU A 135 7.16 -0.31 11.95
CA LEU A 135 6.62 0.02 10.64
C LEU A 135 6.01 1.42 10.66
N LEU A 136 6.34 2.21 9.64
CA LEU A 136 5.80 3.55 9.42
C LEU A 136 4.69 3.56 8.37
N ILE A 137 4.91 2.86 7.25
CA ILE A 137 3.97 2.78 6.12
C ILE A 137 3.90 1.34 5.64
N ASP A 138 2.70 0.86 5.35
CA ASP A 138 2.46 -0.47 4.77
C ASP A 138 1.48 -0.36 3.60
N LEU A 139 1.85 -0.90 2.44
CA LEU A 139 0.95 -1.14 1.32
C LEU A 139 0.58 -2.61 1.33
N GLU A 140 -0.71 -2.94 1.33
CA GLU A 140 -1.16 -4.31 1.50
C GLU A 140 -2.11 -4.79 0.39
N CYS A 141 -1.94 -6.06 0.01
CA CYS A 141 -2.84 -6.83 -0.84
C CYS A 141 -3.55 -7.89 0.01
N CYS A 142 -4.64 -7.53 0.68
CA CYS A 142 -5.41 -8.49 1.48
C CYS A 142 -6.28 -9.40 0.63
N SER A 143 -6.74 -8.93 -0.52
CA SER A 143 -7.44 -9.77 -1.50
C SER A 143 -6.55 -10.85 -2.13
N CYS A 144 -5.22 -10.70 -2.06
CA CYS A 144 -4.29 -11.74 -2.51
C CYS A 144 -4.22 -12.94 -1.56
N TRP A 145 -4.74 -12.80 -0.34
CA TRP A 145 -4.74 -13.86 0.64
C TRP A 145 -6.03 -14.67 0.59
N ASP A 146 -5.92 -16.00 0.40
CA ASP A 146 -7.04 -16.91 0.55
C ASP A 146 -6.89 -17.73 1.84
N PRO A 147 -7.67 -17.42 2.89
CA PRO A 147 -7.57 -18.14 4.15
C PRO A 147 -8.06 -19.60 4.07
N SER A 148 -8.70 -19.99 2.98
CA SER A 148 -9.13 -21.38 2.73
C SER A 148 -8.01 -22.26 2.20
N VAL A 149 -6.91 -21.66 1.75
CA VAL A 149 -5.73 -22.35 1.21
C VAL A 149 -4.58 -22.21 2.21
N GLY A 150 -4.03 -23.30 2.70
CA GLY A 150 -2.90 -23.28 3.62
C GLY A 150 -3.27 -23.22 5.09
N ASP A 151 -3.72 -24.34 5.63
CA ASP A 151 -4.22 -24.51 6.99
C ASP A 151 -3.28 -24.08 8.12
N ASN A 152 -2.00 -23.90 7.87
CA ASN A 152 -0.99 -23.76 8.91
C ASN A 152 -0.76 -22.32 9.34
N TYR A 153 -1.31 -21.31 8.64
CA TYR A 153 -1.23 -19.91 9.02
C TYR A 153 -2.46 -19.40 9.77
N GLY A 154 -3.41 -20.30 10.07
CA GLY A 154 -4.59 -20.00 10.85
C GLY A 154 -5.56 -19.04 10.14
N SER A 155 -6.53 -18.57 10.91
CA SER A 155 -7.53 -17.59 10.48
C SER A 155 -7.01 -16.15 10.47
N GLU A 156 -5.72 -15.94 10.73
CA GLU A 156 -5.14 -14.60 10.74
C GLU A 156 -4.92 -14.09 9.32
N ASN A 157 -5.47 -12.93 9.06
CA ASN A 157 -5.33 -12.27 7.78
C ASN A 157 -3.87 -11.87 7.55
N GLN A 158 -3.21 -12.51 6.60
CA GLN A 158 -1.81 -12.30 6.26
C GLN A 158 -1.71 -11.57 4.93
N CYS A 159 -1.99 -10.28 4.92
CA CYS A 159 -1.93 -9.49 3.69
C CYS A 159 -0.49 -9.36 3.19
N PRO A 160 -0.14 -9.88 1.98
CA PRO A 160 1.11 -9.55 1.34
C PRO A 160 1.25 -8.04 1.18
N GLY A 161 2.46 -7.52 1.35
CA GLY A 161 2.66 -6.09 1.29
C GLY A 161 4.11 -5.68 1.05
N VAL A 162 4.32 -4.39 0.83
CA VAL A 162 5.62 -3.73 0.88
C VAL A 162 5.57 -2.62 1.92
N ARG A 163 6.63 -2.50 2.72
CA ARG A 163 6.64 -1.68 3.93
C ARG A 163 7.86 -0.79 3.98
N LEU A 164 7.66 0.40 4.51
CA LEU A 164 8.73 1.25 5.00
C LEU A 164 8.80 1.12 6.52
N MET A 165 9.94 0.67 7.03
CA MET A 165 10.11 0.43 8.46
C MET A 165 11.49 0.81 8.97
N MET A 166 11.60 0.94 10.28
CA MET A 166 12.89 1.01 10.98
C MET A 166 13.43 -0.39 11.18
N SER A 167 14.71 -0.58 10.95
CA SER A 167 15.36 -1.87 11.15
C SER A 167 16.71 -1.73 11.81
N GLY A 168 17.06 -2.73 12.65
CA GLY A 168 18.29 -2.83 13.37
C GLY A 168 18.47 -1.79 14.49
N ASP A 169 19.56 -1.91 15.22
CA ASP A 169 19.86 -1.12 16.42
C ASP A 169 20.12 0.38 16.14
N ASN A 170 20.22 0.78 14.87
CA ASN A 170 20.61 2.13 14.48
C ASN A 170 19.47 2.95 13.87
N ASP A 171 18.20 2.49 13.96
CA ASP A 171 17.05 3.17 13.38
C ASP A 171 17.22 3.44 11.86
N TYR A 172 17.79 2.50 11.11
CA TYR A 172 17.91 2.62 9.67
C TYR A 172 16.56 2.35 9.01
N LEU A 173 16.21 3.17 8.03
CA LEU A 173 15.05 2.86 7.18
C LEU A 173 15.34 1.66 6.28
N SER A 174 14.37 0.78 6.18
CA SER A 174 14.38 -0.34 5.24
C SER A 174 13.06 -0.44 4.50
N VAL A 175 13.14 -0.97 3.28
CA VAL A 175 11.99 -1.44 2.52
C VAL A 175 11.94 -2.94 2.65
N GLU A 176 10.82 -3.47 3.12
CA GLU A 176 10.65 -4.90 3.35
C GLU A 176 9.43 -5.45 2.62
N ARG A 177 9.50 -6.71 2.25
CA ARG A 177 8.33 -7.47 1.83
C ARG A 177 7.58 -7.92 3.07
N GLY A 178 6.32 -7.49 3.17
CA GLY A 178 5.51 -7.66 4.37
C GLY A 178 5.12 -9.08 4.71
N LYS A 179 4.71 -9.22 5.90
CA LYS A 179 4.17 -10.31 6.75
C LYS A 179 4.53 -11.75 6.35
N ILE A 180 4.33 -12.14 5.11
CA ILE A 180 4.42 -13.54 4.69
C ILE A 180 5.87 -13.95 4.39
N SER A 181 6.69 -13.09 3.86
CA SER A 181 8.08 -13.44 3.53
C SER A 181 9.12 -12.81 4.46
N GLY A 182 8.76 -11.75 5.19
CA GLY A 182 9.64 -11.09 6.17
C GLY A 182 11.04 -10.76 5.63
N THR A 183 11.15 -10.45 4.35
CA THR A 183 12.43 -10.27 3.67
C THR A 183 12.73 -8.79 3.54
N THR A 184 13.83 -8.34 4.08
CA THR A 184 14.39 -7.02 3.80
C THR A 184 14.79 -6.99 2.33
N LEU A 185 14.16 -6.11 1.57
CA LEU A 185 14.49 -5.88 0.17
C LEU A 185 15.71 -4.95 0.07
N GLN A 186 15.67 -3.85 0.80
CA GLN A 186 16.67 -2.79 0.75
C GLN A 186 16.79 -2.13 2.11
N GLN A 187 18.00 -1.73 2.49
CA GLN A 187 18.26 -1.04 3.73
C GLN A 187 19.16 0.17 3.50
N THR A 188 18.80 1.29 4.09
CA THR A 188 19.62 2.50 4.06
C THR A 188 20.74 2.44 5.13
N ASN A 189 21.72 3.32 4.99
CA ASN A 189 22.68 3.64 6.06
C ASN A 189 22.32 4.96 6.75
N PHE A 190 21.11 5.44 6.52
CA PHE A 190 20.64 6.70 7.05
C PHE A 190 19.97 6.48 8.39
N VAL A 191 20.53 7.06 9.46
CA VAL A 191 19.92 7.04 10.80
C VAL A 191 18.76 8.02 10.82
N PHE A 192 17.56 7.53 11.12
CA PHE A 192 16.38 8.36 11.16
C PHE A 192 16.45 9.38 12.30
N PRO A 193 16.33 10.70 12.02
CA PRO A 193 16.40 11.73 13.06
C PRO A 193 15.22 11.61 14.04
N ARG A 194 15.51 11.79 15.32
CA ARG A 194 14.55 11.71 16.41
C ARG A 194 14.29 13.10 17.01
N ASN A 195 13.15 13.26 17.68
CA ASN A 195 12.75 14.48 18.38
C ASN A 195 12.78 15.73 17.49
N GLN A 196 12.43 15.54 16.22
CA GLN A 196 12.27 16.59 15.23
C GLN A 196 11.41 16.07 14.08
N TRP A 197 10.78 16.97 13.35
CA TRP A 197 10.04 16.64 12.14
C TRP A 197 11.00 16.20 11.02
N VAL A 198 10.60 15.15 10.33
CA VAL A 198 11.33 14.53 9.22
C VAL A 198 10.36 14.27 8.09
N SER A 199 10.58 14.94 6.97
CA SER A 199 9.81 14.67 5.75
C SER A 199 10.33 13.42 5.06
N VAL A 200 9.47 12.47 4.82
CA VAL A 200 9.73 11.22 4.10
C VAL A 200 8.98 11.24 2.78
N GLN A 201 9.69 10.98 1.69
CA GLN A 201 9.09 10.76 0.38
C GLN A 201 9.56 9.40 -0.15
N TRP A 202 8.61 8.51 -0.40
CA TRP A 202 8.85 7.19 -0.96
C TRP A 202 8.24 7.10 -2.33
N GLU A 203 9.09 7.04 -3.35
CA GLU A 203 8.74 6.89 -4.74
C GLU A 203 8.98 5.45 -5.18
N MET A 204 8.02 4.88 -5.88
CA MET A 204 8.06 3.49 -6.33
C MET A 204 7.63 3.38 -7.80
N THR A 205 8.37 2.60 -8.59
CA THR A 205 7.84 1.96 -9.79
C THR A 205 7.43 0.55 -9.38
N MET A 206 6.14 0.25 -9.45
CA MET A 206 5.59 -1.00 -8.95
C MET A 206 5.89 -2.15 -9.90
N SER A 207 6.40 -3.27 -9.38
CA SER A 207 6.67 -4.46 -10.20
C SER A 207 6.66 -5.74 -9.36
N ASP A 208 6.06 -6.80 -9.92
CA ASP A 208 6.13 -8.17 -9.43
C ASP A 208 7.39 -8.92 -9.92
N THR A 209 8.33 -8.19 -10.52
CA THR A 209 9.66 -8.65 -10.92
C THR A 209 10.74 -7.73 -10.35
N GLU A 210 12.02 -8.08 -10.54
CA GLU A 210 13.18 -7.27 -10.09
C GLU A 210 13.33 -5.92 -10.85
N ASN A 211 12.38 -5.56 -11.70
CA ASN A 211 12.35 -4.27 -12.41
C ASN A 211 11.65 -3.16 -11.60
N GLY A 212 11.07 -3.48 -10.45
CA GLY A 212 10.54 -2.46 -9.56
C GLY A 212 11.63 -1.55 -9.03
N LEU A 213 11.25 -0.35 -8.61
CA LEU A 213 12.16 0.64 -8.04
C LEU A 213 11.62 1.13 -6.70
N ASN A 214 12.50 1.29 -5.73
CA ASN A 214 12.22 2.05 -4.52
C ASN A 214 13.24 3.19 -4.40
N ARG A 215 12.74 4.40 -4.25
CA ARG A 215 13.52 5.60 -4.04
C ARG A 215 13.03 6.32 -2.80
N LEU A 216 13.92 6.54 -1.84
CA LEU A 216 13.60 7.26 -0.60
C LEU A 216 14.35 8.59 -0.54
N LEU A 217 13.60 9.63 -0.22
CA LEU A 217 14.16 10.94 0.10
C LEU A 217 13.77 11.30 1.54
N ILE A 218 14.75 11.74 2.31
CA ILE A 218 14.56 12.23 3.67
C ILE A 218 14.96 13.69 3.72
N ASN A 219 14.01 14.55 4.07
CA ASN A 219 14.18 16.02 4.01
C ASN A 219 14.73 16.47 2.64
N GLY A 220 14.23 15.85 1.55
CA GLY A 220 14.64 16.12 0.17
C GLY A 220 16.00 15.53 -0.23
N THR A 221 16.70 14.82 0.66
CA THR A 221 17.95 14.14 0.35
C THR A 221 17.70 12.67 0.03
N GLU A 222 18.14 12.21 -1.14
CA GLU A 222 18.04 10.81 -1.54
C GLU A 222 18.92 9.93 -0.65
N VAL A 223 18.31 8.92 -0.02
CA VAL A 223 18.99 7.96 0.89
C VAL A 223 18.92 6.52 0.39
N LEU A 224 18.04 6.25 -0.57
CA LEU A 224 17.89 4.97 -1.27
C LEU A 224 17.45 5.23 -2.70
N ASN A 225 17.98 4.44 -3.65
CA ASN A 225 17.52 4.40 -5.04
C ASN A 225 17.97 3.06 -5.65
N GLU A 226 17.17 2.03 -5.48
CA GLU A 226 17.53 0.66 -5.82
C GLU A 226 16.34 -0.11 -6.41
N SER A 227 16.64 -1.02 -7.32
CA SER A 227 15.64 -1.90 -7.91
C SER A 227 15.38 -3.12 -7.05
N ALA A 228 14.10 -3.51 -6.94
CA ALA A 228 13.65 -4.75 -6.31
C ALA A 228 12.22 -5.08 -6.73
N MET A 229 11.84 -6.33 -6.60
CA MET A 229 10.45 -6.75 -6.69
C MET A 229 9.67 -6.23 -5.48
N ASN A 230 8.85 -5.19 -5.68
CA ASN A 230 8.09 -4.52 -4.62
C ASN A 230 6.58 -4.79 -4.66
N MET A 231 6.14 -5.69 -5.54
CA MET A 231 4.78 -6.24 -5.54
C MET A 231 4.77 -7.74 -5.26
N PRO A 232 3.64 -8.30 -4.78
CA PRO A 232 3.51 -9.74 -4.60
C PRO A 232 3.63 -10.48 -5.93
N ASN A 233 4.49 -11.50 -5.96
CA ASN A 233 4.64 -12.42 -7.08
C ASN A 233 4.17 -13.82 -6.65
N ALA A 234 3.16 -14.36 -7.32
CA ALA A 234 2.52 -15.60 -6.95
C ALA A 234 3.50 -16.79 -6.91
N GLN A 235 4.43 -16.87 -7.89
CA GLN A 235 5.40 -17.96 -7.95
C GLN A 235 6.41 -17.88 -6.80
N VAL A 236 6.95 -16.69 -6.54
CA VAL A 236 7.93 -16.48 -5.45
C VAL A 236 7.32 -16.83 -4.10
N PHE A 237 6.08 -16.41 -3.86
CA PHE A 237 5.37 -16.73 -2.61
C PHE A 237 5.09 -18.22 -2.51
N SER A 238 4.61 -18.87 -3.56
CA SER A 238 4.38 -20.30 -3.61
C SER A 238 5.66 -21.08 -3.30
N ASP A 239 6.79 -20.72 -3.89
CA ASP A 239 8.08 -21.38 -3.66
C ASP A 239 8.55 -21.23 -2.21
N VAL A 240 8.42 -20.02 -1.63
CA VAL A 240 8.79 -19.77 -0.21
C VAL A 240 7.97 -20.66 0.73
N PHE A 241 6.66 -20.76 0.51
CA PHE A 241 5.79 -21.55 1.37
C PHE A 241 5.93 -23.05 1.15
N THR A 242 6.08 -23.50 -0.09
CA THR A 242 6.34 -24.90 -0.41
C THR A 242 7.63 -25.40 0.25
N ASN A 243 8.68 -24.58 0.28
CA ASN A 243 9.92 -24.88 0.97
C ASN A 243 9.75 -25.01 2.50
N GLN A 244 8.71 -24.42 3.05
CA GLN A 244 8.33 -24.53 4.46
C GLN A 244 7.32 -25.67 4.72
N GLY A 245 6.92 -26.41 3.70
CA GLY A 245 5.91 -27.46 3.79
C GLY A 245 4.48 -26.95 3.87
N ILE A 246 4.24 -25.74 3.38
CA ILE A 246 2.94 -25.06 3.40
C ILE A 246 2.43 -24.99 1.97
N ASP A 247 1.21 -25.49 1.75
CA ASP A 247 0.50 -25.31 0.48
C ASP A 247 -0.20 -23.94 0.50
N PHE A 248 0.36 -23.01 -0.27
CA PHE A 248 -0.12 -21.65 -0.32
C PHE A 248 -0.09 -21.11 -1.76
N THR A 249 -1.15 -20.44 -2.14
CA THR A 249 -1.27 -19.79 -3.46
C THR A 249 -1.83 -18.39 -3.29
N LEU A 250 -1.16 -17.40 -3.87
CA LEU A 250 -1.73 -16.06 -3.97
C LEU A 250 -2.90 -16.03 -4.93
N GLN A 251 -3.93 -15.29 -4.58
CA GLN A 251 -5.02 -14.91 -5.48
C GLN A 251 -4.54 -13.87 -6.48
N GLU A 252 -4.85 -14.06 -7.74
CA GLU A 252 -4.57 -13.10 -8.81
C GLU A 252 -5.85 -12.48 -9.37
N PRO A 253 -5.79 -11.24 -9.87
CA PRO A 253 -4.61 -10.37 -9.98
C PRO A 253 -4.16 -9.80 -8.64
N THR A 254 -2.85 -9.69 -8.44
CA THR A 254 -2.29 -9.02 -7.26
C THR A 254 -2.31 -7.51 -7.44
N PHE A 255 -2.77 -6.79 -6.42
CA PHE A 255 -2.73 -5.33 -6.38
C PHE A 255 -2.76 -4.84 -4.92
N TYR A 256 -2.15 -3.70 -4.64
CA TYR A 256 -2.30 -3.10 -3.33
C TYR A 256 -3.61 -2.34 -3.25
N GLU A 257 -4.45 -2.70 -2.29
CA GLU A 257 -5.81 -2.17 -2.13
C GLU A 257 -5.93 -1.16 -1.00
N ARG A 258 -4.88 -1.04 -0.18
CA ARG A 258 -4.85 -0.12 0.94
C ARG A 258 -3.45 0.32 1.33
N VAL A 259 -3.38 1.46 2.01
CA VAL A 259 -2.20 1.96 2.70
C VAL A 259 -2.51 2.12 4.17
N GLN A 260 -1.55 1.77 5.02
CA GLN A 260 -1.55 2.00 6.47
C GLN A 260 -0.44 2.96 6.83
N ILE A 261 -0.67 3.81 7.83
CA ILE A 261 0.33 4.70 8.41
C ILE A 261 0.15 4.78 9.92
N GLY A 262 1.25 4.75 10.64
CA GLY A 262 1.27 4.85 12.10
C GLY A 262 2.35 3.95 12.71
N ALA A 263 2.15 3.54 13.93
CA ALA A 263 2.98 2.56 14.61
C ALA A 263 2.46 1.15 14.35
N THR A 264 2.72 0.63 13.13
CA THR A 264 2.05 -0.56 12.59
C THR A 264 2.60 -1.86 13.17
N ALA A 265 3.82 -1.89 13.68
CA ALA A 265 4.39 -3.04 14.35
C ALA A 265 5.06 -2.63 15.65
N ASN A 266 5.29 -3.62 16.48
CA ASN A 266 5.73 -3.39 17.84
C ASN A 266 7.20 -3.03 17.92
N PRO A 267 7.54 -1.90 18.53
CA PRO A 267 8.87 -1.67 19.05
C PRO A 267 9.11 -2.54 20.28
N THR A 268 10.20 -3.24 20.29
CA THR A 268 10.56 -4.13 21.40
C THR A 268 11.24 -3.41 22.55
N ALA A 269 11.80 -2.21 22.34
CA ALA A 269 12.64 -1.53 23.31
C ALA A 269 11.91 -0.58 24.26
N GLY A 270 10.70 -0.13 23.95
CA GLY A 270 9.96 0.80 24.80
C GLY A 270 8.66 1.31 24.21
N ASN A 271 8.06 2.28 24.87
CA ASN A 271 6.90 2.99 24.33
C ASN A 271 7.34 3.92 23.22
N ILE A 272 6.51 4.06 22.18
CA ILE A 272 6.75 5.00 21.10
C ILE A 272 5.62 6.00 21.00
N GLU A 273 6.00 7.27 20.98
CA GLU A 273 5.14 8.37 20.61
C GLU A 273 5.57 8.89 19.24
N LEU A 274 4.66 8.79 18.30
CA LEU A 274 4.84 9.14 16.90
C LEU A 274 3.77 10.17 16.51
N PHE A 275 4.20 11.26 15.85
CA PHE A 275 3.28 12.20 15.22
C PHE A 275 3.44 12.11 13.70
N VAL A 276 2.33 12.24 13.01
CA VAL A 276 2.27 12.22 11.55
C VAL A 276 1.50 13.45 11.06
N ASP A 277 2.04 14.09 10.03
CA ASP A 277 1.43 15.22 9.36
C ASP A 277 1.63 15.13 7.84
N ASN A 278 0.89 15.92 7.07
CA ASN A 278 1.05 16.09 5.62
C ASN A 278 1.15 14.77 4.84
N PHE A 279 0.27 13.81 5.13
CA PHE A 279 0.22 12.55 4.38
C PHE A 279 -0.32 12.76 2.98
N SER A 280 0.35 12.18 1.99
CA SER A 280 -0.13 12.10 0.62
C SER A 280 0.24 10.77 -0.02
N ILE A 281 -0.65 10.21 -0.84
CA ILE A 281 -0.37 9.11 -1.76
C ILE A 281 -0.91 9.45 -3.14
N LYS A 282 -0.05 9.32 -4.14
CA LYS A 282 -0.34 9.52 -5.56
C LYS A 282 -0.01 8.26 -6.34
N VAL A 283 -0.92 7.84 -7.21
CA VAL A 283 -0.76 6.70 -8.14
C VAL A 283 -0.98 7.20 -9.56
N GLU A 284 -0.05 6.90 -10.46
CA GLU A 284 -0.05 7.32 -11.88
C GLU A 284 0.14 6.14 -12.82
#